data_4df2b4e4aae49225f41c4ef785b1dd60
#
_entry.id   4df2b4e4aae49225f41c4ef785b1dd60
#
_cell.length_a   1.000
_cell.length_b   1.000
_cell.length_c   1.000
_cell.angle_alpha   90.00
_cell.angle_beta   90.00
_cell.angle_gamma   90.00
#
_symmetry.space_group_name_H-M   'P 1'
#
loop_
_entity.id
_entity.type
_entity.pdbx_description
1 polymer ?
#
loop_
_entity_poly.entity_id
_entity_poly.type
_entity_poly.pdbx_seq_one_letter_code
_entity_poly.pdbx_strand_id
1 'polypeptide(L)'
;NPDAIKDVKLFKGAIPSRYGGRVSSVLEIFQKEGNSKEFKMSGGIGAVASRLLAEGPIIKDKAAFLIGGRASYAHLFLPVFDIENKAYFYDLNTKLSFTINENNNLYLSGYFGRDLFAISDRFENTYGNSVGNLRWNHLFSDKLFSNLSLIYSDYYYGLELDFVGFKWNSGIQNFNLKYDLKHYLSDTFQLNYGINNIYYTFNPGKIVPNSPDSGILEDQLIKKYANEFAAYVGAEHTLSEKLSLQYGLRFSYFMRLGQDELNVYENDNPVIFDPFLLVYQEATPIGTISPDRGERLATYTNFEPRMALAYTLDPDNSIKMSYTRTTQYLHLLSNTSSPTPLDVWTPSGPFIKPQLQDQYALGYFRNIDEGTYSFETEVFYKDIQNRIDYIDGANLIANNAIEQVILNGNARAYGLEILLRKNTGRFKGWLAYTLSRSEQRTPGREPVEDNGRSNKETGINFGEWYSTPFDKTHDVSLYASYDLNKKWSFNSNFVYQTGQPTNYPVGKFEFQGLTVPFYGLRNQERLPDYHRIDVAATLTPKKNAGRTWQAEWVFSIYNVYNRMNAASINFRRNQDTGANEAIRTSIFGIVPAVTYNFKF
;
A
#
# COMPACT_ATOMS: atom_id res chain seq x y z
N ASN A 1 -6.79 -5.43 13.60
CA ASN A 1 -6.48 -6.03 14.90
C ASN A 1 -5.53 -7.22 14.73
N PRO A 2 -4.27 -7.19 15.26
CA PRO A 2 -3.30 -8.28 15.09
C PRO A 2 -3.74 -9.61 15.74
N ASP A 3 -4.56 -9.57 16.78
CA ASP A 3 -5.04 -10.78 17.46
C ASP A 3 -5.94 -11.65 16.55
N ALA A 4 -6.57 -11.05 15.52
CA ALA A 4 -7.39 -11.75 14.54
C ALA A 4 -6.58 -12.39 13.39
N ILE A 5 -5.28 -12.14 13.30
CA ILE A 5 -4.41 -12.62 12.22
C ILE A 5 -3.84 -13.99 12.60
N LYS A 6 -3.91 -14.95 11.66
CA LYS A 6 -3.33 -16.29 11.78
C LYS A 6 -1.92 -16.34 11.18
N ASP A 7 -1.76 -15.79 9.98
CA ASP A 7 -0.51 -15.85 9.22
C ASP A 7 -0.43 -14.69 8.23
N VAL A 8 0.79 -14.32 7.83
CA VAL A 8 1.06 -13.28 6.85
C VAL A 8 2.13 -13.77 5.90
N LYS A 9 1.86 -13.73 4.59
CA LYS A 9 2.81 -14.09 3.53
C LYS A 9 3.09 -12.89 2.64
N LEU A 10 4.36 -12.59 2.45
CA LEU A 10 4.83 -11.55 1.54
C LEU A 10 5.48 -12.18 0.30
N PHE A 11 4.92 -11.92 -0.88
CA PHE A 11 5.51 -12.28 -2.16
C PHE A 11 6.21 -11.05 -2.73
N LYS A 12 7.54 -10.98 -2.64
CA LYS A 12 8.37 -9.92 -3.22
C LYS A 12 8.69 -10.18 -4.69
N GLY A 13 8.99 -11.44 -5.00
CA GLY A 13 9.15 -12.04 -6.33
C GLY A 13 8.35 -13.34 -6.39
N ALA A 14 8.43 -14.08 -7.51
CA ALA A 14 7.72 -15.35 -7.70
C ALA A 14 6.21 -15.26 -7.36
N ILE A 15 5.56 -14.16 -7.74
CA ILE A 15 4.15 -13.89 -7.42
C ILE A 15 3.27 -14.92 -8.12
N PRO A 16 2.43 -15.72 -7.41
CA PRO A 16 1.54 -16.69 -8.04
C PRO A 16 0.59 -16.05 -9.05
N SER A 17 0.23 -16.79 -10.14
CA SER A 17 -0.60 -16.29 -11.24
C SER A 17 -2.03 -15.89 -10.83
N ARG A 18 -2.51 -16.37 -9.66
CA ARG A 18 -3.80 -15.95 -9.08
C ARG A 18 -3.86 -14.49 -8.66
N TYR A 19 -2.72 -13.81 -8.51
CA TYR A 19 -2.63 -12.38 -8.17
C TYR A 19 -2.29 -11.55 -9.40
N GLY A 20 -2.85 -10.36 -9.50
CA GLY A 20 -2.60 -9.39 -10.55
C GLY A 20 -3.13 -8.01 -10.19
N GLY A 21 -3.18 -7.10 -11.18
CA GLY A 21 -3.75 -5.77 -11.03
C GLY A 21 -2.84 -4.75 -10.33
N ARG A 22 -1.61 -5.14 -9.93
CA ARG A 22 -0.61 -4.23 -9.31
C ARG A 22 0.81 -4.56 -9.76
N VAL A 23 1.62 -3.53 -9.95
CA VAL A 23 3.06 -3.62 -10.23
C VAL A 23 3.85 -3.52 -8.92
N SER A 24 3.57 -4.44 -7.99
CA SER A 24 4.06 -4.40 -6.61
C SER A 24 4.18 -5.80 -6.03
N SER A 25 4.69 -5.88 -4.79
CA SER A 25 4.64 -7.08 -3.97
C SER A 25 3.20 -7.40 -3.56
N VAL A 26 2.93 -8.65 -3.19
CA VAL A 26 1.64 -9.10 -2.67
C VAL A 26 1.78 -9.49 -1.21
N LEU A 27 0.98 -8.88 -0.35
CA LEU A 27 0.84 -9.23 1.06
C LEU A 27 -0.47 -10.01 1.24
N GLU A 28 -0.38 -11.30 1.55
CA GLU A 28 -1.52 -12.16 1.83
C GLU A 28 -1.69 -12.31 3.35
N ILE A 29 -2.85 -11.92 3.86
CA ILE A 29 -3.16 -11.94 5.29
C ILE A 29 -4.24 -12.98 5.55
N PHE A 30 -3.93 -13.97 6.37
CA PHE A 30 -4.87 -15.00 6.78
C PHE A 30 -5.46 -14.65 8.14
N GLN A 31 -6.78 -14.50 8.20
CA GLN A 31 -7.50 -14.37 9.47
C GLN A 31 -7.68 -15.73 10.13
N LYS A 32 -7.71 -15.75 11.47
CA LYS A 32 -8.18 -16.89 12.25
C LYS A 32 -9.62 -17.26 11.86
N GLU A 33 -10.03 -18.50 12.07
CA GLU A 33 -11.37 -18.98 11.70
C GLU A 33 -12.38 -18.93 12.84
N GLY A 34 -11.93 -18.58 14.05
CA GLY A 34 -12.68 -18.70 15.27
C GLY A 34 -12.58 -20.12 15.89
N ASN A 35 -12.88 -20.23 17.17
CA ASN A 35 -12.80 -21.49 17.90
C ASN A 35 -14.17 -22.18 17.90
N SER A 36 -14.31 -23.34 17.24
CA SER A 36 -15.57 -24.08 17.19
C SER A 36 -15.83 -24.93 18.44
N LYS A 37 -14.88 -25.06 19.38
CA LYS A 37 -14.97 -25.95 20.54
C LYS A 37 -15.28 -25.22 21.83
N GLU A 38 -14.63 -24.10 22.09
CA GLU A 38 -14.71 -23.36 23.34
C GLU A 38 -14.63 -21.85 23.10
N PHE A 39 -15.19 -21.09 24.01
CA PHE A 39 -15.09 -19.63 24.00
C PHE A 39 -13.70 -19.20 24.44
N LYS A 40 -13.07 -18.27 23.68
CA LYS A 40 -11.81 -17.64 24.02
C LYS A 40 -11.91 -16.15 23.86
N MET A 41 -11.21 -15.44 24.72
CA MET A 41 -11.11 -14.00 24.67
C MET A 41 -9.64 -13.57 24.87
N SER A 42 -9.18 -12.61 24.10
CA SER A 42 -7.87 -12.00 24.26
C SER A 42 -7.96 -10.51 24.00
N GLY A 43 -7.05 -9.75 24.60
CA GLY A 43 -7.05 -8.31 24.38
C GLY A 43 -5.88 -7.62 25.05
N GLY A 44 -5.87 -6.30 24.90
CA GLY A 44 -4.90 -5.43 25.55
C GLY A 44 -5.53 -4.07 25.84
N ILE A 45 -5.32 -3.58 27.03
CA ILE A 45 -5.72 -2.24 27.48
C ILE A 45 -4.45 -1.43 27.68
N GLY A 46 -4.26 -0.39 26.88
CA GLY A 46 -3.07 0.45 26.92
C GLY A 46 -3.39 1.92 27.10
N ALA A 47 -2.38 2.73 27.38
CA ALA A 47 -2.54 4.18 27.51
C ALA A 47 -2.88 4.87 26.18
N VAL A 48 -2.47 4.30 25.04
CA VAL A 48 -2.64 4.88 23.70
C VAL A 48 -3.80 4.27 22.96
N ALA A 49 -3.97 2.95 23.07
CA ALA A 49 -4.98 2.18 22.36
C ALA A 49 -5.35 0.91 23.11
N SER A 50 -6.56 0.43 22.88
CA SER A 50 -7.03 -0.87 23.36
C SER A 50 -7.50 -1.75 22.23
N ARG A 51 -7.46 -3.07 22.46
CA ARG A 51 -7.94 -4.08 21.54
C ARG A 51 -8.60 -5.23 22.28
N LEU A 52 -9.57 -5.84 21.63
CA LEU A 52 -10.27 -7.01 22.13
C LEU A 52 -10.56 -7.97 20.99
N LEU A 53 -10.42 -9.27 21.23
CA LEU A 53 -10.84 -10.35 20.37
C LEU A 53 -11.64 -11.36 21.17
N ALA A 54 -12.83 -11.72 20.70
CA ALA A 54 -13.64 -12.80 21.21
C ALA A 54 -13.90 -13.82 20.10
N GLU A 55 -13.75 -15.08 20.39
CA GLU A 55 -14.03 -16.19 19.47
C GLU A 55 -14.68 -17.35 20.20
N GLY A 56 -15.57 -18.08 19.55
CA GLY A 56 -16.25 -19.19 20.17
C GLY A 56 -17.20 -19.93 19.25
N PRO A 57 -17.79 -21.05 19.72
CA PRO A 57 -18.76 -21.81 18.95
C PRO A 57 -20.12 -21.07 18.91
N ILE A 58 -20.72 -21.03 17.71
CA ILE A 58 -22.16 -20.79 17.54
C ILE A 58 -22.87 -22.14 17.65
N ILE A 59 -22.32 -23.14 16.96
CA ILE A 59 -22.71 -24.53 17.05
C ILE A 59 -21.43 -25.33 17.23
N LYS A 60 -21.32 -26.08 18.33
CA LYS A 60 -20.11 -26.83 18.67
C LYS A 60 -19.66 -27.71 17.49
N ASP A 61 -18.37 -27.63 17.14
CA ASP A 61 -17.71 -28.35 16.06
C ASP A 61 -18.25 -28.07 14.64
N LYS A 62 -19.26 -27.20 14.45
CA LYS A 62 -19.87 -26.90 13.16
C LYS A 62 -19.83 -25.44 12.76
N ALA A 63 -20.03 -24.54 13.74
CA ALA A 63 -20.04 -23.12 13.43
C ALA A 63 -19.32 -22.33 14.52
N ALA A 64 -18.49 -21.38 14.09
CA ALA A 64 -17.73 -20.52 14.98
C ALA A 64 -17.85 -19.05 14.57
N PHE A 65 -17.70 -18.18 15.55
CA PHE A 65 -17.55 -16.74 15.32
C PHE A 65 -16.18 -16.26 15.81
N LEU A 66 -15.73 -15.18 15.20
CA LEU A 66 -14.61 -14.35 15.62
C LEU A 66 -15.03 -12.90 15.46
N ILE A 67 -14.89 -12.11 16.53
CA ILE A 67 -15.14 -10.67 16.53
C ILE A 67 -13.98 -10.01 17.25
N GLY A 68 -13.31 -9.09 16.58
CA GLY A 68 -12.18 -8.37 17.14
C GLY A 68 -12.24 -6.90 16.78
N GLY A 69 -12.05 -6.03 17.77
CA GLY A 69 -11.98 -4.59 17.58
C GLY A 69 -10.74 -3.99 18.23
N ARG A 70 -10.33 -2.84 17.76
CA ARG A 70 -9.37 -1.98 18.44
C ARG A 70 -9.71 -0.52 18.19
N ALA A 71 -9.33 0.32 19.15
CA ALA A 71 -9.46 1.77 19.02
C ALA A 71 -8.29 2.46 19.71
N SER A 72 -7.84 3.57 19.15
CA SER A 72 -6.90 4.47 19.77
C SER A 72 -7.65 5.68 20.34
N TYR A 73 -7.20 6.16 21.46
CA TYR A 73 -7.82 7.27 22.18
C TYR A 73 -6.78 8.21 22.82
N ALA A 74 -5.53 8.13 22.37
CA ALA A 74 -4.45 9.00 22.87
C ALA A 74 -4.78 10.48 22.70
N HIS A 75 -5.52 10.85 21.65
CA HIS A 75 -5.96 12.23 21.39
C HIS A 75 -6.80 12.83 22.53
N LEU A 76 -7.47 12.01 23.37
CA LEU A 76 -8.25 12.50 24.52
C LEU A 76 -7.36 13.09 25.62
N PHE A 77 -6.07 12.76 25.63
CA PHE A 77 -5.09 13.26 26.59
C PHE A 77 -4.27 14.44 26.07
N LEU A 78 -4.28 14.69 24.75
CA LEU A 78 -3.49 15.76 24.13
C LEU A 78 -3.87 17.16 24.63
N PRO A 79 -5.15 17.50 24.88
CA PRO A 79 -5.53 18.81 25.44
C PRO A 79 -4.93 19.14 26.80
N VAL A 80 -4.58 18.11 27.60
CA VAL A 80 -3.85 18.30 28.88
C VAL A 80 -2.46 18.91 28.67
N PHE A 81 -1.91 18.80 27.46
CA PHE A 81 -0.61 19.32 27.05
C PHE A 81 -0.75 20.53 26.09
N ASP A 82 -1.92 21.17 26.06
CA ASP A 82 -2.23 22.28 25.15
C ASP A 82 -2.07 21.91 23.65
N ILE A 83 -2.33 20.65 23.30
CA ILE A 83 -2.31 20.15 21.92
C ILE A 83 -3.73 19.87 21.46
N GLU A 84 -4.24 20.68 20.55
CA GLU A 84 -5.61 20.58 20.00
C GLU A 84 -5.72 19.58 18.83
N ASN A 85 -4.61 19.00 18.36
CA ASN A 85 -4.62 18.04 17.28
C ASN A 85 -5.32 16.74 17.69
N LYS A 86 -6.03 16.13 16.73
CA LYS A 86 -6.69 14.83 16.93
C LYS A 86 -6.05 13.79 16.00
N ALA A 87 -5.69 12.66 16.57
CA ALA A 87 -5.23 11.50 15.80
C ALA A 87 -5.77 10.24 16.47
N TYR A 88 -6.71 9.57 15.81
CA TYR A 88 -7.27 8.32 16.32
C TYR A 88 -7.68 7.39 15.19
N PHE A 89 -7.72 6.12 15.50
CA PHE A 89 -8.24 5.09 14.61
C PHE A 89 -9.12 4.11 15.38
N TYR A 90 -9.98 3.43 14.63
CA TYR A 90 -10.70 2.26 15.12
C TYR A 90 -10.93 1.27 13.99
N ASP A 91 -10.91 -0.02 14.31
CA ASP A 91 -11.24 -1.08 13.37
C ASP A 91 -12.04 -2.21 14.03
N LEU A 92 -12.82 -2.87 13.20
CA LEU A 92 -13.60 -4.05 13.54
C LEU A 92 -13.31 -5.16 12.52
N ASN A 93 -12.98 -6.35 13.01
CA ASN A 93 -12.82 -7.57 12.24
C ASN A 93 -13.88 -8.57 12.68
N THR A 94 -14.58 -9.16 11.74
CA THR A 94 -15.57 -10.19 12.00
C THR A 94 -15.37 -11.39 11.08
N LYS A 95 -15.61 -12.58 11.57
CA LYS A 95 -15.65 -13.80 10.75
C LYS A 95 -16.61 -14.81 11.35
N LEU A 96 -17.48 -15.35 10.49
CA LEU A 96 -18.34 -16.48 10.77
C LEU A 96 -17.89 -17.65 9.90
N SER A 97 -17.70 -18.80 10.49
CA SER A 97 -17.24 -20.02 9.82
C SER A 97 -18.31 -21.11 10.03
N PHE A 98 -18.78 -21.71 8.95
CA PHE A 98 -19.79 -22.75 8.97
C PHE A 98 -19.30 -23.98 8.21
N THR A 99 -19.19 -25.12 8.86
CA THR A 99 -19.00 -26.42 8.24
C THR A 99 -20.38 -27.01 7.95
N ILE A 100 -20.80 -26.95 6.68
CA ILE A 100 -22.12 -27.46 6.23
C ILE A 100 -22.07 -28.99 6.24
N ASN A 101 -21.01 -29.56 5.67
CA ASN A 101 -20.68 -30.99 5.68
C ASN A 101 -19.17 -31.15 5.40
N GLU A 102 -18.68 -32.40 5.29
CA GLU A 102 -17.26 -32.70 5.09
C GLU A 102 -16.65 -32.04 3.83
N ASN A 103 -17.47 -31.80 2.81
CA ASN A 103 -17.03 -31.23 1.54
C ASN A 103 -17.34 -29.73 1.38
N ASN A 104 -18.11 -29.12 2.30
CA ASN A 104 -18.60 -27.76 2.13
C ASN A 104 -18.39 -26.91 3.38
N ASN A 105 -17.61 -25.86 3.23
CA ASN A 105 -17.43 -24.85 4.26
C ASN A 105 -17.80 -23.46 3.73
N LEU A 106 -18.56 -22.70 4.50
CA LEU A 106 -18.97 -21.35 4.19
C LEU A 106 -18.34 -20.37 5.20
N TYR A 107 -17.79 -19.28 4.70
CA TYR A 107 -17.19 -18.23 5.52
C TYR A 107 -17.80 -16.88 5.15
N LEU A 108 -18.23 -16.15 6.14
CA LEU A 108 -18.60 -14.74 6.01
C LEU A 108 -17.63 -13.92 6.83
N SER A 109 -16.87 -13.05 6.20
CA SER A 109 -15.92 -12.17 6.88
C SER A 109 -16.19 -10.71 6.56
N GLY A 110 -15.95 -9.85 7.54
CA GLY A 110 -16.10 -8.41 7.43
C GLY A 110 -14.91 -7.69 8.07
N TYR A 111 -14.56 -6.58 7.48
CA TYR A 111 -13.63 -5.61 8.02
C TYR A 111 -14.22 -4.21 7.89
N PHE A 112 -14.07 -3.43 8.93
CA PHE A 112 -14.35 -2.00 8.91
C PHE A 112 -13.24 -1.27 9.65
N GLY A 113 -12.70 -0.20 9.08
CA GLY A 113 -11.67 0.61 9.73
C GLY A 113 -11.75 2.07 9.30
N ARG A 114 -11.44 2.95 10.25
CA ARG A 114 -11.36 4.39 10.06
C ARG A 114 -10.14 4.93 10.78
N ASP A 115 -9.44 5.83 10.10
CA ASP A 115 -8.36 6.65 10.64
C ASP A 115 -8.76 8.11 10.47
N LEU A 116 -8.54 8.91 11.50
CA LEU A 116 -8.79 10.35 11.50
C LEU A 116 -7.58 11.09 12.02
N PHE A 117 -7.20 12.13 11.29
CA PHE A 117 -6.17 13.08 11.67
C PHE A 117 -6.67 14.50 11.47
N ALA A 118 -6.61 15.33 12.52
CA ALA A 118 -6.99 16.73 12.46
C ALA A 118 -5.93 17.63 13.10
N ILE A 119 -5.72 18.79 12.52
CA ILE A 119 -4.85 19.84 13.06
C ILE A 119 -5.73 21.00 13.47
N SER A 120 -5.92 21.15 14.78
CA SER A 120 -6.89 22.10 15.35
C SER A 120 -8.26 21.94 14.65
N ASP A 121 -9.03 22.98 14.52
CA ASP A 121 -10.30 22.99 13.78
C ASP A 121 -10.16 23.45 12.32
N ARG A 122 -8.93 23.40 11.76
CA ARG A 122 -8.65 23.94 10.42
C ARG A 122 -8.58 22.89 9.33
N PHE A 123 -8.15 21.71 9.69
CA PHE A 123 -7.89 20.62 8.75
C PHE A 123 -8.28 19.30 9.39
N GLU A 124 -9.20 18.59 8.78
CA GLU A 124 -9.52 17.20 9.16
C GLU A 124 -9.38 16.28 7.95
N ASN A 125 -8.71 15.18 8.17
CA ASN A 125 -8.56 14.12 7.20
C ASN A 125 -9.08 12.79 7.77
N THR A 126 -9.92 12.12 7.01
CA THR A 126 -10.48 10.81 7.36
C THR A 126 -10.29 9.84 6.20
N TYR A 127 -9.81 8.65 6.47
CA TYR A 127 -9.80 7.58 5.47
C TYR A 127 -10.12 6.23 6.11
N GLY A 128 -10.54 5.28 5.29
CA GLY A 128 -10.84 3.94 5.78
C GLY A 128 -11.38 3.00 4.73
N ASN A 129 -11.62 1.78 5.17
CA ASN A 129 -12.13 0.71 4.33
C ASN A 129 -13.28 -0.03 5.00
N SER A 130 -14.23 -0.45 4.17
CA SER A 130 -15.25 -1.43 4.53
C SER A 130 -15.15 -2.60 3.56
N VAL A 131 -15.03 -3.82 4.07
CA VAL A 131 -14.90 -5.03 3.23
C VAL A 131 -15.85 -6.09 3.75
N GLY A 132 -16.65 -6.67 2.85
CA GLY A 132 -17.43 -7.88 3.07
C GLY A 132 -16.99 -8.99 2.11
N ASN A 133 -16.81 -10.21 2.61
CA ASN A 133 -16.42 -11.35 1.79
C ASN A 133 -17.23 -12.59 2.19
N LEU A 134 -18.01 -13.11 1.26
CA LEU A 134 -18.65 -14.40 1.35
C LEU A 134 -17.84 -15.41 0.54
N ARG A 135 -17.31 -16.43 1.21
CA ARG A 135 -16.49 -17.47 0.58
C ARG A 135 -17.08 -18.86 0.82
N TRP A 136 -17.26 -19.58 -0.26
CA TRP A 136 -17.62 -20.99 -0.24
C TRP A 136 -16.45 -21.85 -0.68
N ASN A 137 -16.00 -22.73 0.21
CA ASN A 137 -15.00 -23.74 -0.09
C ASN A 137 -15.71 -25.05 -0.37
N HIS A 138 -15.42 -25.65 -1.52
CA HIS A 138 -15.99 -26.94 -1.91
C HIS A 138 -14.90 -27.93 -2.29
N LEU A 139 -15.00 -29.12 -1.73
CA LEU A 139 -14.13 -30.26 -2.00
C LEU A 139 -14.84 -31.19 -2.98
N PHE A 140 -14.46 -31.17 -4.26
CA PHE A 140 -15.00 -32.07 -5.29
C PHE A 140 -14.49 -33.51 -5.11
N SER A 141 -13.23 -33.62 -4.70
CA SER A 141 -12.56 -34.89 -4.39
C SER A 141 -11.33 -34.60 -3.53
N ASP A 142 -10.65 -35.66 -3.04
CA ASP A 142 -9.39 -35.51 -2.27
C ASP A 142 -8.29 -34.76 -3.04
N LYS A 143 -8.44 -34.61 -4.36
CA LYS A 143 -7.47 -33.96 -5.24
C LYS A 143 -7.92 -32.63 -5.80
N LEU A 144 -9.22 -32.30 -5.76
CA LEU A 144 -9.76 -31.08 -6.37
C LEU A 144 -10.54 -30.24 -5.37
N PHE A 145 -10.01 -29.05 -5.10
CA PHE A 145 -10.55 -28.05 -4.18
C PHE A 145 -10.99 -26.80 -4.95
N SER A 146 -12.04 -26.15 -4.49
CA SER A 146 -12.43 -24.85 -5.03
C SER A 146 -12.73 -23.84 -3.94
N ASN A 147 -12.54 -22.57 -4.28
CA ASN A 147 -12.89 -21.41 -3.47
C ASN A 147 -13.65 -20.41 -4.34
N LEU A 148 -14.93 -20.27 -4.10
CA LEU A 148 -15.74 -19.19 -4.69
C LEU A 148 -15.85 -18.07 -3.67
N SER A 149 -15.46 -16.85 -4.06
CA SER A 149 -15.55 -15.65 -3.21
C SER A 149 -16.33 -14.55 -3.90
N LEU A 150 -17.27 -13.96 -3.17
CA LEU A 150 -17.98 -12.74 -3.51
C LEU A 150 -17.52 -11.65 -2.54
N ILE A 151 -16.87 -10.63 -3.06
CA ILE A 151 -16.24 -9.59 -2.26
C ILE A 151 -16.84 -8.24 -2.65
N TYR A 152 -17.25 -7.49 -1.65
CA TYR A 152 -17.55 -6.06 -1.77
C TYR A 152 -16.53 -5.29 -0.97
N SER A 153 -15.98 -4.21 -1.52
CA SER A 153 -15.15 -3.28 -0.76
C SER A 153 -15.47 -1.84 -1.13
N ASP A 154 -15.34 -0.98 -0.11
CA ASP A 154 -15.53 0.46 -0.20
C ASP A 154 -14.37 1.14 0.52
N TYR A 155 -13.49 1.79 -0.24
CA TYR A 155 -12.46 2.68 0.25
C TYR A 155 -13.02 4.09 0.27
N TYR A 156 -13.00 4.70 1.43
CA TYR A 156 -13.45 6.07 1.67
C TYR A 156 -12.28 6.96 2.04
N TYR A 157 -12.31 8.16 1.51
CA TYR A 157 -11.40 9.23 1.81
C TYR A 157 -12.16 10.54 1.96
N GLY A 158 -11.91 11.29 3.04
CA GLY A 158 -12.53 12.58 3.33
C GLY A 158 -11.49 13.62 3.75
N LEU A 159 -11.65 14.83 3.25
CA LEU A 159 -10.90 16.02 3.62
C LEU A 159 -11.88 17.13 4.00
N GLU A 160 -11.65 17.80 5.13
CA GLU A 160 -12.35 19.01 5.53
C GLU A 160 -11.35 20.15 5.74
N LEU A 161 -11.61 21.29 5.12
CA LEU A 161 -10.82 22.50 5.25
C LEU A 161 -11.72 23.64 5.74
N ASP A 162 -11.75 23.86 7.06
CA ASP A 162 -12.67 24.83 7.66
C ASP A 162 -12.37 26.26 7.23
N PHE A 163 -11.09 26.60 7.01
CA PHE A 163 -10.70 27.93 6.56
C PHE A 163 -11.11 28.25 5.12
N VAL A 164 -11.42 27.24 4.32
CA VAL A 164 -11.97 27.36 2.95
C VAL A 164 -13.47 27.15 2.94
N GLY A 165 -14.00 26.50 3.97
CA GLY A 165 -15.43 26.21 4.10
C GLY A 165 -15.89 24.99 3.31
N PHE A 166 -15.02 23.99 3.06
CA PHE A 166 -15.35 22.89 2.17
C PHE A 166 -14.96 21.51 2.71
N LYS A 167 -15.79 20.51 2.37
CA LYS A 167 -15.52 19.09 2.55
C LYS A 167 -15.41 18.41 1.20
N TRP A 168 -14.44 17.53 1.09
CA TRP A 168 -14.26 16.68 -0.08
C TRP A 168 -14.28 15.21 0.30
N ASN A 169 -15.12 14.43 -0.39
CA ASN A 169 -15.25 13.00 -0.18
C ASN A 169 -14.97 12.26 -1.47
N SER A 170 -14.00 11.37 -1.45
CA SER A 170 -13.64 10.51 -2.59
C SER A 170 -13.57 9.04 -2.19
N GLY A 171 -13.46 8.15 -3.16
CA GLY A 171 -13.36 6.72 -2.85
C GLY A 171 -13.46 5.79 -4.05
N ILE A 172 -13.31 4.51 -3.74
CA ILE A 172 -13.43 3.44 -4.72
C ILE A 172 -14.31 2.35 -4.14
N GLN A 173 -15.37 2.01 -4.87
CA GLN A 173 -16.18 0.83 -4.58
C GLN A 173 -15.88 -0.26 -5.59
N ASN A 174 -15.82 -1.50 -5.15
CA ASN A 174 -15.71 -2.63 -6.06
C ASN A 174 -16.52 -3.84 -5.63
N PHE A 175 -17.04 -4.56 -6.66
CA PHE A 175 -17.60 -5.88 -6.54
C PHE A 175 -16.68 -6.87 -7.24
N ASN A 176 -16.25 -7.90 -6.53
CA ASN A 176 -15.31 -8.87 -7.04
C ASN A 176 -15.88 -10.28 -6.90
N LEU A 177 -15.99 -10.99 -8.04
CA LEU A 177 -16.28 -12.41 -8.13
C LEU A 177 -14.96 -13.14 -8.42
N LYS A 178 -14.54 -14.02 -7.52
CA LYS A 178 -13.31 -14.80 -7.67
C LYS A 178 -13.60 -16.28 -7.49
N TYR A 179 -13.15 -17.10 -8.45
CA TYR A 179 -13.27 -18.54 -8.39
C TYR A 179 -11.92 -19.20 -8.64
N ASP A 180 -11.35 -19.77 -7.58
CA ASP A 180 -10.04 -20.41 -7.59
C ASP A 180 -10.21 -21.93 -7.45
N LEU A 181 -9.50 -22.70 -8.27
CA LEU A 181 -9.41 -24.16 -8.18
C LEU A 181 -7.96 -24.58 -7.94
N LYS A 182 -7.79 -25.55 -7.06
CA LYS A 182 -6.53 -26.18 -6.75
C LYS A 182 -6.66 -27.69 -7.01
N HIS A 183 -5.82 -28.22 -7.88
CA HIS A 183 -5.92 -29.58 -8.36
C HIS A 183 -4.58 -30.32 -8.19
N TYR A 184 -4.52 -31.30 -7.33
CA TYR A 184 -3.40 -32.18 -7.13
C TYR A 184 -3.45 -33.33 -8.13
N LEU A 185 -2.71 -33.24 -9.22
CA LEU A 185 -2.66 -34.28 -10.26
C LEU A 185 -1.80 -35.46 -9.79
N SER A 186 -0.74 -35.18 -9.04
CA SER A 186 0.10 -36.15 -8.34
C SER A 186 0.71 -35.53 -7.09
N ASP A 187 1.49 -36.27 -6.32
CA ASP A 187 2.22 -35.76 -5.14
C ASP A 187 3.28 -34.71 -5.52
N THR A 188 3.73 -34.72 -6.78
CA THR A 188 4.78 -33.81 -7.28
C THR A 188 4.24 -32.74 -8.22
N PHE A 189 2.96 -32.80 -8.62
CA PHE A 189 2.39 -31.88 -9.60
C PHE A 189 1.01 -31.36 -9.21
N GLN A 190 0.94 -30.04 -8.98
CA GLN A 190 -0.26 -29.32 -8.59
C GLN A 190 -0.56 -28.23 -9.61
N LEU A 191 -1.83 -28.10 -10.00
CA LEU A 191 -2.36 -26.99 -10.79
C LEU A 191 -3.19 -26.05 -9.91
N ASN A 192 -3.03 -24.74 -10.13
CA ASN A 192 -3.87 -23.67 -9.59
C ASN A 192 -4.42 -22.88 -10.78
N TYR A 193 -5.74 -22.82 -10.92
CA TYR A 193 -6.37 -22.11 -12.02
C TYR A 193 -7.68 -21.47 -11.57
N GLY A 194 -8.12 -20.47 -12.29
CA GLY A 194 -9.34 -19.77 -11.90
C GLY A 194 -9.61 -18.53 -12.73
N ILE A 195 -10.68 -17.84 -12.32
CA ILE A 195 -11.14 -16.58 -12.90
C ILE A 195 -11.35 -15.54 -11.81
N ASN A 196 -11.23 -14.28 -12.19
CA ASN A 196 -11.51 -13.13 -11.36
C ASN A 196 -12.20 -12.05 -12.19
N ASN A 197 -13.30 -11.48 -11.70
CA ASN A 197 -13.95 -10.35 -12.33
C ASN A 197 -14.24 -9.27 -11.30
N ILE A 198 -13.76 -8.06 -11.56
CA ILE A 198 -13.91 -6.92 -10.66
C ILE A 198 -14.59 -5.78 -11.40
N TYR A 199 -15.72 -5.32 -10.88
CA TYR A 199 -16.37 -4.10 -11.31
C TYR A 199 -16.04 -2.97 -10.36
N TYR A 200 -15.51 -1.86 -10.88
CA TYR A 200 -15.09 -0.70 -10.12
C TYR A 200 -15.99 0.50 -10.38
N THR A 201 -16.28 1.24 -9.30
CA THR A 201 -16.81 2.59 -9.33
C THR A 201 -15.82 3.52 -8.64
N PHE A 202 -15.26 4.47 -9.36
CA PHE A 202 -14.38 5.51 -8.83
C PHE A 202 -15.19 6.76 -8.61
N ASN A 203 -15.18 7.27 -7.39
CA ASN A 203 -15.65 8.60 -7.05
C ASN A 203 -14.42 9.50 -6.88
N PRO A 204 -14.05 10.34 -7.86
CA PRO A 204 -12.87 11.19 -7.75
C PRO A 204 -13.06 12.30 -6.71
N GLY A 205 -14.31 12.68 -6.42
CA GLY A 205 -14.63 13.58 -5.35
C GLY A 205 -16.04 14.13 -5.41
N LYS A 206 -16.59 14.39 -4.23
CA LYS A 206 -17.78 15.21 -4.02
C LYS A 206 -17.39 16.36 -3.11
N ILE A 207 -17.58 17.59 -3.58
CA ILE A 207 -17.38 18.82 -2.82
C ILE A 207 -18.70 19.19 -2.19
N VAL A 208 -18.70 19.46 -0.89
CA VAL A 208 -19.88 19.94 -0.18
C VAL A 208 -19.48 21.10 0.75
N PRO A 209 -20.35 22.11 0.95
CA PRO A 209 -20.09 23.16 1.93
C PRO A 209 -20.00 22.52 3.35
N ASN A 210 -19.09 23.01 4.18
CA ASN A 210 -19.01 22.58 5.59
C ASN A 210 -19.95 23.39 6.50
N SER A 211 -20.43 24.54 6.00
CA SER A 211 -21.41 25.38 6.68
C SER A 211 -22.30 26.12 5.65
N PRO A 212 -23.49 26.60 6.05
CA PRO A 212 -24.36 27.39 5.16
C PRO A 212 -23.71 28.68 4.64
N ASP A 213 -22.76 29.23 5.38
CA ASP A 213 -22.11 30.52 5.09
C ASP A 213 -20.78 30.35 4.32
N SER A 214 -20.43 29.14 3.92
CA SER A 214 -19.12 28.85 3.31
C SER A 214 -18.91 29.46 1.91
N GLY A 215 -19.98 29.83 1.21
CA GLY A 215 -19.93 30.31 -0.17
C GLY A 215 -19.54 29.23 -1.19
N ILE A 216 -19.29 28.00 -0.77
CA ILE A 216 -18.99 26.85 -1.64
C ILE A 216 -20.28 26.22 -2.13
N LEU A 217 -20.35 25.91 -3.41
CA LEU A 217 -21.44 25.16 -3.99
C LEU A 217 -21.14 23.66 -3.97
N GLU A 218 -22.19 22.86 -3.76
CA GLU A 218 -22.06 21.40 -3.89
C GLU A 218 -21.75 21.04 -5.33
N ASP A 219 -20.71 20.21 -5.52
CA ASP A 219 -20.32 19.69 -6.83
C ASP A 219 -19.92 18.22 -6.73
N GLN A 220 -20.34 17.42 -7.72
CA GLN A 220 -19.98 16.02 -7.84
C GLN A 220 -19.09 15.84 -9.07
N LEU A 221 -17.80 15.57 -8.83
CA LEU A 221 -16.87 15.25 -9.90
C LEU A 221 -17.32 13.97 -10.64
N ILE A 222 -17.00 13.90 -11.92
CA ILE A 222 -17.47 12.86 -12.83
C ILE A 222 -16.97 11.49 -12.39
N LYS A 223 -17.89 10.60 -12.02
CA LYS A 223 -17.58 9.22 -11.63
C LYS A 223 -17.05 8.42 -12.81
N LYS A 224 -16.07 7.54 -12.54
CA LYS A 224 -15.45 6.69 -13.54
C LYS A 224 -15.77 5.22 -13.24
N TYR A 225 -15.97 4.44 -14.31
CA TYR A 225 -16.34 3.02 -14.19
C TYR A 225 -15.38 2.16 -14.98
N ALA A 226 -15.08 0.97 -14.45
CA ALA A 226 -14.22 0.01 -15.12
C ALA A 226 -14.61 -1.43 -14.75
N ASN A 227 -14.30 -2.36 -15.65
CA ASN A 227 -14.37 -3.79 -15.38
C ASN A 227 -13.04 -4.45 -15.71
N GLU A 228 -12.53 -5.27 -14.79
CA GLU A 228 -11.33 -6.06 -14.97
C GLU A 228 -11.70 -7.53 -14.89
N PHE A 229 -11.55 -8.25 -16.01
CA PHE A 229 -11.66 -9.69 -16.07
C PHE A 229 -10.27 -10.31 -16.14
N ALA A 230 -10.04 -11.42 -15.43
CA ALA A 230 -8.82 -12.19 -15.55
C ALA A 230 -9.10 -13.69 -15.45
N ALA A 231 -8.33 -14.46 -16.23
CA ALA A 231 -8.23 -15.90 -16.11
C ALA A 231 -6.76 -16.28 -15.89
N TYR A 232 -6.50 -17.31 -15.12
CA TYR A 232 -5.14 -17.74 -14.86
C TYR A 232 -5.02 -19.26 -14.73
N VAL A 233 -3.82 -19.73 -15.04
CA VAL A 233 -3.36 -21.09 -14.76
C VAL A 233 -1.93 -21.00 -14.22
N GLY A 234 -1.63 -21.79 -13.21
CA GLY A 234 -0.30 -21.92 -12.64
C GLY A 234 -0.04 -23.35 -12.22
N ALA A 235 1.18 -23.80 -12.30
CA ALA A 235 1.63 -25.11 -11.91
C ALA A 235 2.76 -25.02 -10.89
N GLU A 236 2.73 -25.91 -9.91
CA GLU A 236 3.82 -26.18 -8.99
C GLU A 236 4.28 -27.61 -9.27
N HIS A 237 5.53 -27.80 -9.66
CA HIS A 237 6.06 -29.04 -10.14
C HIS A 237 7.39 -29.37 -9.45
N THR A 238 7.42 -30.42 -8.64
CA THR A 238 8.64 -30.98 -8.07
C THR A 238 9.25 -31.95 -9.06
N LEU A 239 10.24 -31.48 -9.81
CA LEU A 239 10.90 -32.26 -10.87
C LEU A 239 11.86 -33.31 -10.31
N SER A 240 12.46 -33.01 -9.16
CA SER A 240 13.32 -33.93 -8.40
C SER A 240 13.37 -33.51 -6.93
N GLU A 241 14.04 -34.27 -6.07
CA GLU A 241 14.28 -33.90 -4.67
C GLU A 241 15.00 -32.54 -4.52
N LYS A 242 15.75 -32.12 -5.54
CA LYS A 242 16.53 -30.88 -5.54
C LYS A 242 15.91 -29.76 -6.34
N LEU A 243 14.99 -30.05 -7.26
CA LEU A 243 14.50 -29.06 -8.22
C LEU A 243 12.99 -28.96 -8.20
N SER A 244 12.50 -27.79 -7.85
CA SER A 244 11.09 -27.41 -7.97
C SER A 244 10.92 -26.21 -8.91
N LEU A 245 9.84 -26.26 -9.69
CA LEU A 245 9.47 -25.26 -10.67
C LEU A 245 8.05 -24.78 -10.40
N GLN A 246 7.86 -23.47 -10.35
CA GLN A 246 6.55 -22.82 -10.36
C GLN A 246 6.44 -22.01 -11.63
N TYR A 247 5.39 -22.22 -12.42
CA TYR A 247 5.16 -21.45 -13.64
C TYR A 247 3.68 -21.23 -13.88
N GLY A 248 3.36 -20.17 -14.60
CA GLY A 248 1.96 -19.85 -14.87
C GLY A 248 1.79 -18.70 -15.82
N LEU A 249 0.56 -18.54 -16.24
CA LEU A 249 0.10 -17.46 -17.11
C LEU A 249 -1.18 -16.89 -16.55
N ARG A 250 -1.25 -15.57 -16.49
CA ARG A 250 -2.47 -14.81 -16.26
C ARG A 250 -2.81 -14.03 -17.51
N PHE A 251 -4.03 -14.12 -17.94
CA PHE A 251 -4.64 -13.26 -18.94
C PHE A 251 -5.50 -12.23 -18.22
N SER A 252 -5.34 -10.96 -18.54
CA SER A 252 -6.18 -9.89 -18.02
C SER A 252 -6.78 -9.05 -19.15
N TYR A 253 -8.06 -8.75 -19.02
CA TYR A 253 -8.82 -7.93 -19.93
C TYR A 253 -9.51 -6.81 -19.15
N PHE A 254 -9.06 -5.59 -19.38
CA PHE A 254 -9.57 -4.41 -18.71
C PHE A 254 -10.39 -3.56 -19.67
N MET A 255 -11.55 -3.11 -19.20
CA MET A 255 -12.46 -2.22 -19.93
C MET A 255 -12.67 -0.95 -19.11
N ARG A 256 -12.32 0.19 -19.67
CA ARG A 256 -12.77 1.49 -19.21
C ARG A 256 -14.16 1.75 -19.77
N LEU A 257 -15.14 1.95 -18.90
CA LEU A 257 -16.55 2.11 -19.29
C LEU A 257 -16.93 3.60 -19.38
N GLY A 258 -18.03 3.88 -20.05
CA GLY A 258 -18.55 5.22 -20.26
C GLY A 258 -18.84 5.97 -18.95
N GLN A 259 -18.83 7.28 -19.03
CA GLN A 259 -19.06 8.24 -17.95
C GLN A 259 -19.91 9.40 -18.44
N ASP A 260 -20.42 10.22 -17.53
CA ASP A 260 -21.38 11.28 -17.86
C ASP A 260 -20.83 12.29 -18.88
N GLU A 261 -19.54 12.60 -18.80
CA GLU A 261 -18.86 13.51 -19.73
C GLU A 261 -17.39 13.11 -19.90
N LEU A 262 -16.88 13.18 -21.13
CA LEU A 262 -15.47 12.96 -21.47
C LEU A 262 -15.01 14.03 -22.45
N ASN A 263 -13.90 14.68 -22.14
CA ASN A 263 -13.27 15.66 -23.00
C ASN A 263 -12.70 15.01 -24.27
N VAL A 264 -12.81 15.72 -25.39
CA VAL A 264 -12.18 15.39 -26.66
C VAL A 264 -11.10 16.42 -26.94
N TYR A 265 -9.91 15.95 -27.30
CA TYR A 265 -8.75 16.80 -27.56
C TYR A 265 -8.30 16.68 -29.01
N GLU A 266 -7.67 17.71 -29.51
CA GLU A 266 -7.05 17.68 -30.83
C GLU A 266 -5.96 16.58 -30.87
N ASN A 267 -6.01 15.70 -31.88
CA ASN A 267 -5.12 14.54 -32.03
C ASN A 267 -5.07 13.61 -30.80
N ASP A 268 -6.14 13.53 -30.01
CA ASP A 268 -6.20 12.77 -28.75
C ASP A 268 -5.10 13.15 -27.73
N ASN A 269 -4.63 14.39 -27.75
CA ASN A 269 -3.52 14.87 -26.94
C ASN A 269 -3.99 15.83 -25.82
N PRO A 270 -4.21 15.36 -24.58
CA PRO A 270 -4.70 16.21 -23.48
C PRO A 270 -3.64 17.12 -22.89
N VAL A 271 -2.35 16.95 -23.26
CA VAL A 271 -1.22 17.76 -22.77
C VAL A 271 -0.42 18.26 -23.97
N ILE A 272 -0.15 19.56 -24.03
CA ILE A 272 0.68 20.20 -25.07
C ILE A 272 1.99 20.71 -24.49
N PHE A 273 3.03 20.76 -25.31
CA PHE A 273 4.31 21.35 -24.95
C PHE A 273 4.41 22.76 -25.53
N ASP A 274 4.64 23.77 -24.66
CA ASP A 274 4.89 25.14 -25.09
C ASP A 274 6.39 25.33 -25.39
N PRO A 275 6.77 25.52 -26.66
CA PRO A 275 8.18 25.63 -27.05
C PRO A 275 8.85 26.94 -26.65
N PHE A 276 8.08 27.98 -26.27
CA PHE A 276 8.60 29.27 -25.81
C PHE A 276 8.89 29.24 -24.31
N LEU A 277 7.95 28.70 -23.54
CA LEU A 277 8.08 28.60 -22.10
C LEU A 277 8.85 27.36 -21.67
N LEU A 278 9.00 26.38 -22.54
CA LEU A 278 9.65 25.07 -22.30
C LEU A 278 8.97 24.27 -21.17
N VAL A 279 7.65 24.36 -21.12
CA VAL A 279 6.83 23.65 -20.14
C VAL A 279 5.67 22.92 -20.80
N TYR A 280 5.16 21.90 -20.13
CA TYR A 280 3.91 21.27 -20.50
C TYR A 280 2.73 22.06 -19.95
N GLN A 281 1.66 22.15 -20.73
CA GLN A 281 0.42 22.84 -20.39
C GLN A 281 -0.78 21.93 -20.69
N GLU A 282 -1.90 22.24 -20.05
CA GLU A 282 -3.18 21.60 -20.29
C GLU A 282 -3.70 21.97 -21.70
N ALA A 283 -4.07 20.98 -22.49
CA ALA A 283 -4.70 21.24 -23.80
C ALA A 283 -6.15 21.71 -23.63
N THR A 284 -6.59 22.68 -24.41
CA THR A 284 -8.00 23.07 -24.44
C THR A 284 -8.83 22.00 -25.12
N PRO A 285 -9.89 21.44 -24.48
CA PRO A 285 -10.79 20.51 -25.14
C PRO A 285 -11.46 21.14 -26.36
N ILE A 286 -11.55 20.41 -27.46
CA ILE A 286 -12.27 20.82 -28.68
C ILE A 286 -13.76 20.47 -28.61
N GLY A 287 -14.18 19.70 -27.62
CA GLY A 287 -15.56 19.31 -27.37
C GLY A 287 -15.66 18.30 -26.24
N THR A 288 -16.87 17.87 -25.96
CA THR A 288 -17.19 16.81 -24.99
C THR A 288 -18.11 15.77 -25.59
N ILE A 289 -18.03 14.54 -25.12
CA ILE A 289 -18.95 13.46 -25.43
C ILE A 289 -19.52 12.88 -24.14
N SER A 290 -20.72 12.35 -24.20
CA SER A 290 -21.41 11.71 -23.06
C SER A 290 -21.70 10.24 -23.40
N PRO A 291 -20.68 9.37 -23.32
CA PRO A 291 -20.82 7.96 -23.65
C PRO A 291 -21.68 7.22 -22.62
N ASP A 292 -22.55 6.34 -23.09
CA ASP A 292 -23.36 5.50 -22.21
C ASP A 292 -22.50 4.66 -21.26
N ARG A 293 -22.98 4.42 -20.02
CA ARG A 293 -22.24 3.66 -18.99
C ARG A 293 -21.79 2.27 -19.46
N GLY A 294 -22.48 1.63 -20.38
CA GLY A 294 -22.11 0.34 -20.97
C GLY A 294 -21.11 0.44 -22.12
N GLU A 295 -20.87 1.62 -22.65
CA GLU A 295 -19.94 1.86 -23.76
C GLU A 295 -18.49 1.66 -23.30
N ARG A 296 -17.65 1.15 -24.21
CA ARG A 296 -16.23 0.90 -23.96
C ARG A 296 -15.40 2.06 -24.46
N LEU A 297 -14.85 2.87 -23.56
CA LEU A 297 -13.98 4.00 -23.90
C LEU A 297 -12.57 3.54 -24.27
N ALA A 298 -12.06 2.52 -23.59
CA ALA A 298 -10.78 1.90 -23.88
C ALA A 298 -10.76 0.44 -23.40
N THR A 299 -9.97 -0.39 -24.07
CA THR A 299 -9.77 -1.79 -23.70
C THR A 299 -8.30 -2.13 -23.74
N TYR A 300 -7.85 -2.92 -22.76
CA TYR A 300 -6.47 -3.39 -22.65
C TYR A 300 -6.46 -4.88 -22.40
N THR A 301 -5.63 -5.58 -23.16
CA THR A 301 -5.45 -7.03 -23.06
C THR A 301 -3.98 -7.32 -22.75
N ASN A 302 -3.71 -8.05 -21.69
CA ASN A 302 -2.35 -8.36 -21.28
C ASN A 302 -2.19 -9.83 -20.91
N PHE A 303 -1.02 -10.37 -21.26
CA PHE A 303 -0.54 -11.68 -20.82
C PHE A 303 0.58 -11.47 -19.80
N GLU A 304 0.45 -12.12 -18.66
CA GLU A 304 1.34 -11.99 -17.51
C GLU A 304 2.01 -13.36 -17.21
N PRO A 305 3.04 -13.75 -17.98
CA PRO A 305 3.81 -14.97 -17.71
C PRO A 305 4.61 -14.83 -16.42
N ARG A 306 4.76 -15.95 -15.71
CA ARG A 306 5.50 -16.04 -14.45
C ARG A 306 6.22 -17.36 -14.36
N MET A 307 7.43 -17.32 -13.82
CA MET A 307 8.24 -18.50 -13.62
C MET A 307 9.11 -18.32 -12.38
N ALA A 308 9.20 -19.36 -11.56
CA ALA A 308 10.16 -19.40 -10.47
C ALA A 308 10.74 -20.82 -10.39
N LEU A 309 12.04 -20.86 -10.16
CA LEU A 309 12.82 -22.09 -10.00
C LEU A 309 13.47 -22.05 -8.63
N ALA A 310 13.36 -23.14 -7.87
CA ALA A 310 14.09 -23.35 -6.64
C ALA A 310 14.97 -24.60 -6.77
N TYR A 311 16.27 -24.43 -6.54
CA TYR A 311 17.26 -25.49 -6.57
C TYR A 311 17.92 -25.66 -5.21
N THR A 312 17.76 -26.83 -4.61
CA THR A 312 18.35 -27.24 -3.34
C THR A 312 19.76 -27.77 -3.61
N LEU A 313 20.78 -27.03 -3.20
CA LEU A 313 22.19 -27.42 -3.34
C LEU A 313 22.50 -28.58 -2.39
N ASP A 314 22.11 -28.41 -1.14
CA ASP A 314 22.21 -29.37 -0.05
C ASP A 314 21.08 -29.08 0.97
N PRO A 315 20.91 -29.85 2.07
CA PRO A 315 19.82 -29.65 3.04
C PRO A 315 19.72 -28.25 3.65
N ASP A 316 20.83 -27.53 3.68
CA ASP A 316 20.91 -26.20 4.31
C ASP A 316 20.94 -25.06 3.31
N ASN A 317 21.18 -25.33 2.02
CA ASN A 317 21.44 -24.30 1.03
C ASN A 317 20.50 -24.42 -0.19
N SER A 318 19.91 -23.31 -0.61
CA SER A 318 19.11 -23.25 -1.83
C SER A 318 19.27 -21.95 -2.60
N ILE A 319 19.08 -22.03 -3.92
CA ILE A 319 19.04 -20.90 -4.82
C ILE A 319 17.65 -20.79 -5.41
N LYS A 320 17.12 -19.57 -5.52
CA LYS A 320 15.83 -19.31 -6.16
C LYS A 320 16.02 -18.26 -7.24
N MET A 321 15.40 -18.48 -8.39
CA MET A 321 15.33 -17.53 -9.51
C MET A 321 13.88 -17.30 -9.84
N SER A 322 13.51 -16.07 -10.20
CA SER A 322 12.14 -15.79 -10.64
C SER A 322 12.08 -14.71 -11.72
N TYR A 323 11.10 -14.86 -12.58
CA TYR A 323 10.63 -13.85 -13.52
C TYR A 323 9.14 -13.68 -13.34
N THR A 324 8.66 -12.43 -13.28
CA THR A 324 7.24 -12.13 -13.11
C THR A 324 6.89 -10.91 -13.95
N ARG A 325 5.90 -11.06 -14.85
CA ARG A 325 5.22 -9.92 -15.47
C ARG A 325 3.92 -9.65 -14.76
N THR A 326 3.64 -8.36 -14.48
CA THR A 326 2.39 -7.90 -13.89
C THR A 326 1.89 -6.63 -14.57
N THR A 327 0.57 -6.43 -14.53
CA THR A 327 -0.10 -5.25 -15.09
C THR A 327 -0.85 -4.52 -13.99
N GLN A 328 -0.88 -3.18 -14.04
CA GLN A 328 -1.67 -2.35 -13.14
C GLN A 328 -2.57 -1.40 -13.91
N TYR A 329 -3.88 -1.47 -13.61
CA TYR A 329 -4.92 -0.67 -14.26
C TYR A 329 -5.46 0.47 -13.39
N LEU A 330 -5.16 0.46 -12.10
CA LEU A 330 -5.58 1.47 -11.13
C LEU A 330 -4.37 2.27 -10.67
N HIS A 331 -4.46 3.57 -10.74
CA HIS A 331 -3.36 4.48 -10.44
C HIS A 331 -3.73 5.36 -9.26
N LEU A 332 -2.84 5.42 -8.27
CA LEU A 332 -2.88 6.44 -7.22
C LEU A 332 -2.06 7.61 -7.71
N LEU A 333 -2.72 8.72 -7.96
CA LEU A 333 -2.12 9.96 -8.44
C LEU A 333 -1.76 10.82 -7.24
N SER A 334 -0.48 11.12 -7.08
CA SER A 334 0.06 11.96 -6.02
C SER A 334 1.19 12.80 -6.58
N ASN A 335 1.14 14.10 -6.38
CA ASN A 335 2.21 15.04 -6.74
C ASN A 335 3.09 15.40 -5.53
N THR A 336 2.92 14.70 -4.42
CA THR A 336 3.69 14.92 -3.19
C THR A 336 4.72 13.82 -2.97
N SER A 337 5.78 14.13 -2.24
CA SER A 337 6.84 13.16 -1.87
C SER A 337 6.38 12.12 -0.83
N SER A 338 5.25 12.36 -0.19
CA SER A 338 4.64 11.46 0.78
C SER A 338 3.19 11.22 0.38
N PRO A 339 2.68 9.98 0.40
CA PRO A 339 1.27 9.72 0.18
C PRO A 339 0.45 10.59 1.13
N THR A 340 -0.30 11.49 0.56
CA THR A 340 -1.17 12.37 1.31
C THR A 340 -2.60 11.93 1.09
N PRO A 341 -3.45 12.27 2.00
CA PRO A 341 -4.86 12.00 1.84
C PRO A 341 -5.51 12.77 0.66
N LEU A 342 -4.79 13.61 -0.03
CA LEU A 342 -5.24 14.32 -1.24
C LEU A 342 -4.99 13.53 -2.53
N ASP A 343 -4.44 12.32 -2.41
CA ASP A 343 -4.15 11.46 -3.56
C ASP A 343 -5.45 10.98 -4.22
N VAL A 344 -5.48 10.99 -5.55
CA VAL A 344 -6.66 10.65 -6.34
C VAL A 344 -6.48 9.30 -7.02
N TRP A 345 -7.46 8.42 -6.85
CA TRP A 345 -7.51 7.17 -7.59
C TRP A 345 -8.17 7.33 -8.95
N THR A 346 -7.52 6.86 -10.00
CA THR A 346 -8.06 6.86 -11.36
C THR A 346 -7.78 5.53 -12.06
N PRO A 347 -8.71 5.02 -12.89
CA PRO A 347 -8.47 3.87 -13.74
C PRO A 347 -7.67 4.24 -15.00
N SER A 348 -7.01 3.26 -15.60
CA SER A 348 -6.56 3.36 -17.00
C SER A 348 -7.73 3.71 -17.91
N GLY A 349 -7.45 4.38 -19.02
CA GLY A 349 -8.48 4.87 -19.93
C GLY A 349 -7.87 5.34 -21.25
N PRO A 350 -8.60 6.09 -22.09
CA PRO A 350 -8.09 6.55 -23.38
C PRO A 350 -6.74 7.24 -23.29
N PHE A 351 -6.52 8.05 -22.27
CA PHE A 351 -5.32 8.88 -22.09
C PHE A 351 -4.33 8.34 -21.04
N ILE A 352 -4.74 7.36 -20.23
CA ILE A 352 -3.93 6.78 -19.15
C ILE A 352 -3.70 5.31 -19.42
N LYS A 353 -2.51 4.96 -19.89
CA LYS A 353 -2.15 3.57 -20.21
C LYS A 353 -1.92 2.75 -18.93
N PRO A 354 -2.21 1.43 -18.95
CA PRO A 354 -1.84 0.56 -17.84
C PRO A 354 -0.32 0.49 -17.67
N GLN A 355 0.14 0.42 -16.41
CA GLN A 355 1.54 0.16 -16.14
C GLN A 355 1.82 -1.33 -16.30
N LEU A 356 2.94 -1.65 -16.94
CA LEU A 356 3.46 -3.00 -17.14
C LEU A 356 4.79 -3.13 -16.41
N GLN A 357 4.96 -4.19 -15.62
CA GLN A 357 6.21 -4.46 -14.92
C GLN A 357 6.77 -5.82 -15.32
N ASP A 358 8.05 -5.86 -15.63
CA ASP A 358 8.88 -7.05 -15.70
C ASP A 358 9.83 -7.07 -14.51
N GLN A 359 9.78 -8.14 -13.71
CA GLN A 359 10.65 -8.30 -12.54
C GLN A 359 11.47 -9.57 -12.66
N TYR A 360 12.76 -9.45 -12.36
CA TYR A 360 13.73 -10.54 -12.26
C TYR A 360 14.29 -10.55 -10.85
N ALA A 361 14.45 -11.73 -10.26
CA ALA A 361 15.08 -11.89 -8.95
C ALA A 361 15.92 -13.17 -8.90
N LEU A 362 17.02 -13.08 -8.14
CA LEU A 362 17.92 -14.20 -7.85
C LEU A 362 18.25 -14.15 -6.36
N GLY A 363 17.92 -15.20 -5.63
CA GLY A 363 18.13 -15.30 -4.18
C GLY A 363 18.95 -16.53 -3.80
N TYR A 364 19.74 -16.38 -2.74
CA TYR A 364 20.45 -17.47 -2.06
C TYR A 364 19.97 -17.52 -0.60
N PHE A 365 19.67 -18.73 -0.12
CA PHE A 365 19.09 -18.99 1.19
C PHE A 365 19.92 -20.07 1.88
N ARG A 366 20.29 -19.82 3.14
CA ARG A 366 21.08 -20.75 3.93
C ARG A 366 20.56 -20.86 5.36
N ASN A 367 20.38 -22.09 5.82
CA ASN A 367 20.24 -22.42 7.23
C ASN A 367 21.61 -22.74 7.81
N ILE A 368 21.88 -22.31 9.05
CA ILE A 368 23.16 -22.48 9.73
C ILE A 368 22.86 -23.00 11.13
N ASP A 369 23.65 -23.97 11.59
CA ASP A 369 23.56 -24.56 12.91
C ASP A 369 22.13 -25.12 13.17
N GLU A 370 21.72 -26.10 12.34
CA GLU A 370 20.40 -26.77 12.41
C GLU A 370 19.20 -25.79 12.44
N GLY A 371 19.31 -24.65 11.72
CA GLY A 371 18.29 -23.62 11.67
C GLY A 371 18.29 -22.62 12.83
N THR A 372 19.32 -22.66 13.70
CA THR A 372 19.54 -21.62 14.72
C THR A 372 19.67 -20.24 14.08
N TYR A 373 20.38 -20.16 12.96
CA TYR A 373 20.46 -18.96 12.15
C TYR A 373 19.92 -19.22 10.74
N SER A 374 19.36 -18.21 10.12
CA SER A 374 19.07 -18.20 8.69
C SER A 374 19.63 -16.97 8.03
N PHE A 375 20.20 -17.14 6.85
CA PHE A 375 20.72 -16.11 6.01
C PHE A 375 20.00 -16.15 4.65
N GLU A 376 19.49 -15.00 4.23
CA GLU A 376 18.83 -14.83 2.94
C GLU A 376 19.45 -13.62 2.25
N THR A 377 19.76 -13.74 0.97
CA THR A 377 20.16 -12.60 0.14
C THR A 377 19.52 -12.71 -1.22
N GLU A 378 19.05 -11.58 -1.75
CA GLU A 378 18.37 -11.51 -3.04
C GLU A 378 18.80 -10.26 -3.79
N VAL A 379 19.09 -10.40 -5.08
CA VAL A 379 19.21 -9.29 -6.02
C VAL A 379 17.97 -9.24 -6.89
N PHE A 380 17.48 -8.05 -7.17
CA PHE A 380 16.30 -7.86 -8.01
C PHE A 380 16.48 -6.70 -9.00
N TYR A 381 15.78 -6.81 -10.13
CA TYR A 381 15.62 -5.75 -11.10
C TYR A 381 14.17 -5.70 -11.57
N LYS A 382 13.59 -4.49 -11.60
CA LYS A 382 12.24 -4.20 -12.08
C LYS A 382 12.32 -3.17 -13.19
N ASP A 383 11.66 -3.43 -14.31
CA ASP A 383 11.41 -2.49 -15.39
C ASP A 383 9.91 -2.20 -15.46
N ILE A 384 9.53 -0.92 -15.46
CA ILE A 384 8.13 -0.49 -15.40
C ILE A 384 7.88 0.48 -16.57
N GLN A 385 6.99 0.08 -17.45
CA GLN A 385 6.52 0.88 -18.58
C GLN A 385 5.26 1.66 -18.20
N ASN A 386 5.01 2.77 -18.90
CA ASN A 386 3.86 3.66 -18.70
C ASN A 386 3.76 4.20 -17.26
N ARG A 387 4.90 4.47 -16.63
CA ARG A 387 4.92 5.14 -15.33
C ARG A 387 4.33 6.54 -15.45
N ILE A 388 3.43 6.90 -14.54
CA ILE A 388 2.82 8.22 -14.50
C ILE A 388 3.76 9.22 -13.84
N ASP A 389 3.88 10.38 -14.46
CA ASP A 389 4.44 11.60 -13.91
C ASP A 389 3.49 12.77 -14.23
N TYR A 390 3.84 13.98 -13.88
CA TYR A 390 2.96 15.14 -13.95
C TYR A 390 3.66 16.31 -14.63
N ILE A 391 2.87 17.18 -15.25
CA ILE A 391 3.35 18.51 -15.65
C ILE A 391 3.74 19.33 -14.42
N ASP A 392 4.55 20.36 -14.59
CA ASP A 392 4.86 21.29 -13.51
C ASP A 392 3.63 22.09 -13.11
N GLY A 393 3.41 22.22 -11.80
CA GLY A 393 2.22 22.88 -11.28
C GLY A 393 0.91 22.08 -11.38
N ALA A 394 0.97 20.78 -11.68
CA ALA A 394 -0.20 19.91 -11.81
C ALA A 394 -1.15 20.03 -10.61
N ASN A 395 -2.41 20.37 -10.87
CA ASN A 395 -3.47 20.33 -9.86
C ASN A 395 -4.25 19.02 -9.96
N LEU A 396 -4.14 18.18 -8.93
CA LEU A 396 -4.82 16.88 -8.86
C LEU A 396 -6.13 16.94 -8.06
N ILE A 397 -6.32 17.99 -7.23
CA ILE A 397 -7.47 18.11 -6.34
C ILE A 397 -8.65 18.69 -7.11
N ALA A 398 -9.81 18.06 -6.96
CA ALA A 398 -11.05 18.51 -7.59
C ALA A 398 -10.93 18.72 -9.13
N ASN A 399 -10.11 17.90 -9.80
CA ASN A 399 -9.87 17.98 -11.23
C ASN A 399 -10.66 16.90 -11.97
N ASN A 400 -11.63 17.31 -12.80
CA ASN A 400 -12.39 16.42 -13.67
C ASN A 400 -11.59 15.91 -14.88
N ALA A 401 -10.59 16.68 -15.32
CA ALA A 401 -9.76 16.43 -16.50
C ALA A 401 -8.33 16.04 -16.12
N ILE A 402 -8.18 15.07 -15.23
CA ILE A 402 -6.89 14.64 -14.67
C ILE A 402 -5.88 14.23 -15.76
N GLU A 403 -6.36 13.82 -16.93
CA GLU A 403 -5.54 13.48 -18.09
C GLU A 403 -4.72 14.64 -18.64
N GLN A 404 -5.16 15.89 -18.41
CA GLN A 404 -4.47 17.10 -18.88
C GLN A 404 -3.20 17.42 -18.10
N VAL A 405 -3.00 16.78 -16.95
CA VAL A 405 -1.85 17.02 -16.06
C VAL A 405 -0.92 15.81 -15.93
N ILE A 406 -1.18 14.75 -16.68
CA ILE A 406 -0.42 13.48 -16.61
C ILE A 406 0.51 13.34 -17.82
N LEU A 407 1.74 12.91 -17.53
CA LEU A 407 2.73 12.44 -18.49
C LEU A 407 3.00 10.95 -18.30
N ASN A 408 3.37 10.25 -19.37
CA ASN A 408 3.74 8.84 -19.33
C ASN A 408 5.25 8.69 -19.52
N GLY A 409 5.87 7.91 -18.67
CA GLY A 409 7.29 7.62 -18.70
C GLY A 409 7.59 6.15 -18.40
N ASN A 410 8.82 5.89 -18.00
CA ASN A 410 9.29 4.58 -17.56
C ASN A 410 9.87 4.70 -16.16
N ALA A 411 9.89 3.60 -15.41
CA ALA A 411 10.59 3.52 -14.15
C ALA A 411 11.39 2.22 -14.07
N ARG A 412 12.42 2.23 -13.22
CA ARG A 412 13.21 1.05 -12.89
C ARG A 412 13.52 1.03 -11.40
N ALA A 413 13.60 -0.16 -10.83
CA ALA A 413 14.07 -0.34 -9.46
C ALA A 413 14.96 -1.57 -9.39
N TYR A 414 16.09 -1.45 -8.69
CA TYR A 414 17.03 -2.54 -8.53
C TYR A 414 17.73 -2.45 -7.19
N GLY A 415 18.19 -3.59 -6.70
CA GLY A 415 18.85 -3.61 -5.39
C GLY A 415 19.29 -4.99 -4.93
N LEU A 416 19.91 -4.95 -3.75
CA LEU A 416 20.35 -6.09 -2.97
C LEU A 416 19.61 -6.07 -1.64
N GLU A 417 18.99 -7.17 -1.27
CA GLU A 417 18.38 -7.41 0.03
C GLU A 417 19.17 -8.47 0.79
N ILE A 418 19.38 -8.25 2.07
CA ILE A 418 20.03 -9.18 2.99
C ILE A 418 19.17 -9.32 4.23
N LEU A 419 18.94 -10.54 4.67
CA LEU A 419 18.24 -10.84 5.91
C LEU A 419 18.99 -11.91 6.69
N LEU A 420 19.42 -11.55 7.89
CA LEU A 420 20.03 -12.46 8.86
C LEU A 420 19.09 -12.61 10.04
N ARG A 421 18.72 -13.84 10.39
CA ARG A 421 17.90 -14.15 11.56
C ARG A 421 18.61 -15.08 12.52
N LYS A 422 18.35 -14.87 13.81
CA LYS A 422 18.61 -15.83 14.87
C LYS A 422 17.27 -16.28 15.46
N ASN A 423 16.94 -17.55 15.26
CA ASN A 423 15.60 -18.10 15.51
C ASN A 423 15.42 -18.66 16.91
N THR A 424 16.51 -19.12 17.57
CA THR A 424 16.46 -19.88 18.83
C THR A 424 17.35 -19.28 19.90
N GLY A 425 17.15 -19.73 21.15
CA GLY A 425 17.92 -19.28 22.33
C GLY A 425 17.25 -18.13 23.07
N ARG A 426 17.93 -17.63 24.12
CA ARG A 426 17.44 -16.48 24.90
C ARG A 426 17.49 -15.17 24.14
N PHE A 427 18.46 -15.04 23.25
CA PHE A 427 18.57 -13.92 22.32
C PHE A 427 18.07 -14.36 20.95
N LYS A 428 17.08 -13.67 20.41
CA LYS A 428 16.47 -13.88 19.10
C LYS A 428 16.38 -12.55 18.39
N GLY A 429 16.33 -12.57 17.08
CA GLY A 429 16.16 -11.33 16.34
C GLY A 429 16.51 -11.47 14.87
N TRP A 430 16.45 -10.36 14.17
CA TRP A 430 16.82 -10.31 12.77
C TRP A 430 17.36 -8.93 12.39
N LEU A 431 18.24 -8.94 11.41
CA LEU A 431 18.76 -7.76 10.72
C LEU A 431 18.36 -7.87 9.24
N ALA A 432 17.58 -6.92 8.77
CA ALA A 432 17.30 -6.73 7.36
C ALA A 432 18.02 -5.48 6.85
N TYR A 433 18.68 -5.61 5.72
CA TYR A 433 19.34 -4.51 5.03
C TYR A 433 18.98 -4.54 3.55
N THR A 434 18.57 -3.40 3.03
CA THR A 434 18.31 -3.20 1.60
C THR A 434 19.18 -2.06 1.09
N LEU A 435 19.94 -2.35 0.04
CA LEU A 435 20.61 -1.36 -0.81
C LEU A 435 19.83 -1.31 -2.12
N SER A 436 19.17 -0.20 -2.42
CA SER A 436 18.35 -0.11 -3.62
C SER A 436 18.36 1.26 -4.26
N ARG A 437 17.91 1.29 -5.51
CA ARG A 437 17.65 2.51 -6.25
C ARG A 437 16.34 2.38 -7.00
N SER A 438 15.52 3.43 -6.93
CA SER A 438 14.28 3.56 -7.66
C SER A 438 14.29 4.84 -8.45
N GLU A 439 14.23 4.73 -9.78
CA GLU A 439 14.36 5.84 -10.71
C GLU A 439 13.20 5.85 -11.70
N GLN A 440 12.88 7.02 -12.20
CA GLN A 440 11.92 7.20 -13.29
C GLN A 440 12.49 8.14 -14.34
N ARG A 441 11.93 8.05 -15.54
CA ARG A 441 12.27 8.90 -16.67
C ARG A 441 11.03 9.22 -17.45
N THR A 442 10.78 10.50 -17.69
CA THR A 442 9.64 10.98 -18.47
C THR A 442 10.17 11.77 -19.68
N PRO A 443 10.36 11.10 -20.83
CA PRO A 443 10.78 11.78 -22.06
C PRO A 443 9.66 12.68 -22.58
N GLY A 444 10.00 13.64 -23.41
CA GLY A 444 9.04 14.49 -24.11
C GLY A 444 8.09 13.68 -24.99
N ARG A 445 6.83 14.13 -25.11
CA ARG A 445 5.80 13.44 -25.89
C ARG A 445 6.01 13.53 -27.39
N GLU A 446 6.37 14.69 -27.88
CA GLU A 446 6.53 14.98 -29.30
C GLU A 446 7.93 15.52 -29.61
N PRO A 447 8.53 15.12 -30.74
CA PRO A 447 9.62 15.89 -31.31
C PRO A 447 9.07 17.27 -31.67
N VAL A 448 9.68 18.33 -31.19
CA VAL A 448 9.33 19.69 -31.59
C VAL A 448 9.92 19.90 -32.99
N GLU A 449 9.13 19.59 -34.02
CA GLU A 449 9.58 19.58 -35.41
C GLU A 449 10.10 20.95 -35.87
N ASP A 450 9.49 22.04 -35.40
CA ASP A 450 9.80 23.38 -35.85
C ASP A 450 11.08 24.01 -35.25
N ASN A 451 11.65 23.44 -34.19
CA ASN A 451 12.81 24.02 -33.49
C ASN A 451 14.04 23.08 -33.40
N GLY A 452 14.00 21.90 -34.02
CA GLY A 452 15.09 20.94 -33.99
C GLY A 452 15.42 20.37 -32.62
N ARG A 453 14.52 20.53 -31.63
CA ARG A 453 14.71 20.00 -30.27
C ARG A 453 14.35 18.53 -30.21
N SER A 454 15.16 17.77 -29.49
CA SER A 454 14.91 16.34 -29.27
C SER A 454 13.85 16.11 -28.18
N ASN A 455 13.18 14.96 -28.19
CA ASN A 455 12.31 14.51 -27.10
C ASN A 455 13.02 14.49 -25.74
N LYS A 456 14.34 14.41 -25.73
CA LYS A 456 15.15 14.50 -24.54
C LYS A 456 15.13 15.89 -23.94
N GLU A 457 15.20 16.94 -24.76
CA GLU A 457 15.19 18.34 -24.30
C GLU A 457 13.83 18.76 -23.77
N THR A 458 12.76 18.17 -24.25
CA THR A 458 11.38 18.45 -23.83
C THR A 458 10.90 17.58 -22.67
N GLY A 459 11.65 16.57 -22.26
CA GLY A 459 11.29 15.68 -21.14
C GLY A 459 11.51 16.30 -19.76
N ILE A 460 10.85 15.77 -18.74
CA ILE A 460 11.13 16.12 -17.35
C ILE A 460 12.59 15.83 -17.03
N ASN A 461 13.26 16.79 -16.35
CA ASN A 461 14.71 16.74 -16.10
C ASN A 461 15.52 16.43 -17.38
N PHE A 462 15.14 17.03 -18.49
CA PHE A 462 15.75 16.81 -19.81
C PHE A 462 15.67 15.35 -20.29
N GLY A 463 14.63 14.63 -19.87
CA GLY A 463 14.42 13.23 -20.23
C GLY A 463 15.46 12.26 -19.65
N GLU A 464 16.26 12.68 -18.68
CA GLU A 464 17.21 11.81 -17.97
C GLU A 464 16.53 11.02 -16.84
N TRP A 465 17.20 10.01 -16.29
CA TRP A 465 16.75 9.27 -15.12
C TRP A 465 16.89 10.10 -13.86
N TYR A 466 15.84 10.16 -13.03
CA TYR A 466 15.83 10.81 -11.73
C TYR A 466 15.13 9.94 -10.69
N SER A 467 15.42 10.15 -9.41
CA SER A 467 14.87 9.37 -8.32
C SER A 467 13.35 9.49 -8.25
N THR A 468 12.67 8.37 -8.01
CA THR A 468 11.23 8.41 -7.65
C THR A 468 11.06 9.03 -6.26
N PRO A 469 9.87 9.59 -5.92
CA PRO A 469 9.60 10.12 -4.57
C PRO A 469 9.76 9.08 -3.44
N PHE A 470 9.81 7.79 -3.77
CA PHE A 470 9.88 6.68 -2.81
C PHE A 470 11.27 6.06 -2.71
N ASP A 471 12.27 6.58 -3.43
CA ASP A 471 13.62 6.05 -3.40
C ASP A 471 14.24 6.16 -2.02
N LYS A 472 14.82 5.05 -1.56
CA LYS A 472 15.59 4.94 -0.31
C LYS A 472 16.83 4.11 -0.60
N THR A 473 17.98 4.74 -0.68
CA THR A 473 19.23 4.05 -1.04
C THR A 473 19.60 3.00 -0.01
N HIS A 474 19.47 3.32 1.27
CA HIS A 474 19.72 2.40 2.38
C HIS A 474 18.47 2.27 3.25
N ASP A 475 18.05 1.05 3.52
CA ASP A 475 17.00 0.73 4.49
C ASP A 475 17.53 -0.37 5.41
N VAL A 476 17.60 -0.09 6.71
CA VAL A 476 18.07 -1.01 7.75
C VAL A 476 16.96 -1.18 8.76
N SER A 477 16.63 -2.42 9.06
CA SER A 477 15.74 -2.77 10.16
C SER A 477 16.39 -3.85 11.01
N LEU A 478 16.48 -3.60 12.32
CA LEU A 478 17.01 -4.52 13.30
C LEU A 478 15.98 -4.74 14.41
N TYR A 479 15.60 -5.98 14.61
CA TYR A 479 14.79 -6.40 15.75
C TYR A 479 15.60 -7.33 16.64
N ALA A 480 15.58 -7.09 17.94
CA ALA A 480 16.23 -7.91 18.94
C ALA A 480 15.26 -8.20 20.09
N SER A 481 15.24 -9.45 20.53
CA SER A 481 14.47 -9.92 21.69
C SER A 481 15.39 -10.70 22.61
N TYR A 482 15.35 -10.41 23.92
CA TYR A 482 16.16 -11.09 24.93
C TYR A 482 15.29 -11.55 26.11
N ASP A 483 15.22 -12.88 26.28
CA ASP A 483 14.53 -13.51 27.41
C ASP A 483 15.49 -13.55 28.63
N LEU A 484 15.43 -12.50 29.51
CA LEU A 484 16.25 -12.42 30.68
C LEU A 484 15.99 -13.60 31.64
N ASN A 485 14.71 -13.90 31.85
CA ASN A 485 14.23 -15.02 32.65
C ASN A 485 12.76 -15.31 32.32
N LYS A 486 12.11 -16.29 33.00
CA LYS A 486 10.70 -16.66 32.79
C LYS A 486 9.68 -15.55 33.05
N LYS A 487 10.08 -14.41 33.59
CA LYS A 487 9.21 -13.28 33.91
C LYS A 487 9.43 -12.08 33.01
N TRP A 488 10.67 -11.82 32.62
CA TRP A 488 11.06 -10.62 31.91
C TRP A 488 11.66 -10.96 30.56
N SER A 489 11.11 -10.35 29.52
CA SER A 489 11.71 -10.27 28.19
C SER A 489 11.84 -8.80 27.76
N PHE A 490 12.88 -8.51 27.01
CA PHE A 490 13.19 -7.19 26.47
C PHE A 490 13.18 -7.26 24.95
N ASN A 491 12.61 -6.25 24.32
CA ASN A 491 12.56 -6.14 22.86
C ASN A 491 13.07 -4.77 22.44
N SER A 492 13.78 -4.72 21.33
CA SER A 492 14.20 -3.48 20.71
C SER A 492 14.00 -3.55 19.21
N ASN A 493 13.58 -2.44 18.62
CA ASN A 493 13.45 -2.28 17.19
C ASN A 493 14.18 -1.02 16.74
N PHE A 494 15.15 -1.15 15.84
CA PHE A 494 15.87 -0.05 15.23
C PHE A 494 15.51 0.02 13.74
N VAL A 495 15.26 1.22 13.26
CA VAL A 495 15.01 1.49 11.83
C VAL A 495 15.90 2.66 11.41
N TYR A 496 16.57 2.51 10.28
CA TYR A 496 17.26 3.58 9.57
C TYR A 496 16.86 3.56 8.09
N GLN A 497 16.60 4.73 7.53
CA GLN A 497 16.27 4.90 6.12
C GLN A 497 16.92 6.19 5.59
N THR A 498 17.56 6.11 4.42
CA THR A 498 17.98 7.31 3.69
C THR A 498 16.77 8.20 3.41
N GLY A 499 16.95 9.51 3.54
CA GLY A 499 15.91 10.50 3.29
C GLY A 499 15.30 10.37 1.89
N GLN A 500 13.98 10.52 1.81
CA GLN A 500 13.25 10.45 0.54
C GLN A 500 13.56 11.66 -0.35
N PRO A 501 13.62 11.46 -1.68
CA PRO A 501 13.72 12.55 -2.64
C PRO A 501 12.57 13.54 -2.52
N THR A 502 12.88 14.82 -2.69
CA THR A 502 11.93 15.91 -2.58
C THR A 502 12.37 17.08 -3.46
N ASN A 503 11.51 18.09 -3.58
CA ASN A 503 11.81 19.34 -4.29
C ASN A 503 11.94 20.48 -3.27
N TYR A 504 13.10 21.14 -3.26
CA TYR A 504 13.28 22.37 -2.50
C TYR A 504 13.42 23.55 -3.45
N PRO A 505 12.90 24.73 -3.09
CA PRO A 505 13.18 25.93 -3.85
C PRO A 505 14.68 26.24 -3.79
N VAL A 506 15.32 26.39 -4.95
CA VAL A 506 16.73 26.75 -5.08
C VAL A 506 16.94 28.26 -5.15
N GLY A 507 15.86 29.02 -5.33
CA GLY A 507 15.85 30.46 -5.37
C GLY A 507 14.43 31.03 -5.24
N LYS A 508 14.33 32.34 -5.33
CA LYS A 508 13.05 33.03 -5.39
C LYS A 508 13.21 34.32 -6.22
N PHE A 509 12.13 34.79 -6.78
CA PHE A 509 12.05 36.09 -7.44
C PHE A 509 10.75 36.81 -7.04
N GLU A 510 10.76 38.13 -7.16
CA GLU A 510 9.57 38.95 -6.90
C GLU A 510 8.86 39.21 -8.22
N PHE A 511 7.57 38.93 -8.29
CA PHE A 511 6.73 39.21 -9.44
C PHE A 511 5.41 39.82 -8.98
N GLN A 512 5.13 41.04 -9.43
CA GLN A 512 3.93 41.82 -9.06
C GLN A 512 3.69 41.89 -7.53
N GLY A 513 4.75 42.02 -6.75
CA GLY A 513 4.69 42.07 -5.29
C GLY A 513 4.51 40.71 -4.58
N LEU A 514 4.49 39.61 -5.33
CA LEU A 514 4.46 38.26 -4.82
C LEU A 514 5.85 37.64 -4.88
N THR A 515 6.26 36.99 -3.80
CA THR A 515 7.47 36.17 -3.77
C THR A 515 7.18 34.81 -4.39
N VAL A 516 7.78 34.52 -5.54
CA VAL A 516 7.62 33.24 -6.25
C VAL A 516 8.84 32.38 -6.02
N PRO A 517 8.69 31.17 -5.46
CA PRO A 517 9.80 30.23 -5.31
C PRO A 517 10.20 29.65 -6.67
N PHE A 518 11.50 29.51 -6.89
CA PHE A 518 12.07 28.87 -8.06
C PHE A 518 12.66 27.52 -7.66
N TYR A 519 12.23 26.45 -8.35
CA TYR A 519 12.66 25.08 -8.10
C TYR A 519 13.70 24.62 -9.12
N GLY A 520 14.62 23.75 -8.69
CA GLY A 520 15.59 23.08 -9.55
C GLY A 520 14.99 21.85 -10.25
N LEU A 521 15.85 20.87 -10.53
CA LEU A 521 15.42 19.59 -11.12
C LEU A 521 14.51 18.81 -10.15
N ARG A 522 13.57 18.05 -10.72
CA ARG A 522 12.61 17.26 -9.94
C ARG A 522 13.29 16.17 -9.14
N ASN A 523 12.95 16.04 -7.85
CA ASN A 523 13.45 15.00 -6.93
C ASN A 523 14.98 14.99 -6.77
N GLN A 524 15.63 16.14 -6.92
CA GLN A 524 17.08 16.27 -6.79
C GLN A 524 17.54 16.28 -5.33
N GLU A 525 16.75 16.89 -4.47
CA GLU A 525 17.07 17.05 -3.05
C GLU A 525 16.48 15.86 -2.24
N ARG A 526 16.91 15.74 -0.97
CA ARG A 526 16.41 14.71 -0.06
C ARG A 526 16.03 15.28 1.29
N LEU A 527 14.99 14.71 1.90
CA LEU A 527 14.71 14.90 3.32
C LEU A 527 15.87 14.36 4.16
N PRO A 528 16.09 14.84 5.40
CA PRO A 528 17.04 14.24 6.32
C PRO A 528 16.73 12.76 6.55
N ASP A 529 17.79 11.98 6.77
CA ASP A 529 17.67 10.54 7.05
C ASP A 529 16.79 10.27 8.26
N TYR A 530 15.92 9.30 8.10
CA TYR A 530 15.03 8.81 9.15
C TYR A 530 15.71 7.72 9.97
N HIS A 531 15.73 7.85 11.29
CA HIS A 531 16.08 6.72 12.16
C HIS A 531 15.39 6.80 13.51
N ARG A 532 15.18 5.62 14.13
CA ARG A 532 14.46 5.49 15.39
C ARG A 532 14.85 4.21 16.11
N ILE A 533 14.92 4.26 17.45
CA ILE A 533 14.94 3.08 18.31
C ILE A 533 13.68 3.06 19.18
N ASP A 534 13.01 1.91 19.18
CA ASP A 534 11.92 1.60 20.11
C ASP A 534 12.38 0.49 21.05
N VAL A 535 11.96 0.53 22.30
CA VAL A 535 12.25 -0.52 23.29
C VAL A 535 10.98 -0.92 24.03
N ALA A 536 10.92 -2.18 24.43
CA ALA A 536 9.85 -2.67 25.28
C ALA A 536 10.37 -3.70 26.30
N ALA A 537 9.78 -3.69 27.50
CA ALA A 537 9.99 -4.69 28.54
C ALA A 537 8.64 -5.36 28.84
N THR A 538 8.57 -6.68 28.70
CA THR A 538 7.38 -7.46 29.00
C THR A 538 7.55 -8.20 30.32
N LEU A 539 6.62 -8.01 31.24
CA LEU A 539 6.52 -8.72 32.50
C LEU A 539 5.40 -9.75 32.46
N THR A 540 5.75 -11.02 32.51
CA THR A 540 4.82 -12.15 32.61
C THR A 540 4.76 -12.65 34.06
N PRO A 541 3.66 -12.46 34.80
CA PRO A 541 3.54 -12.90 36.19
C PRO A 541 3.64 -14.42 36.33
N LYS A 542 4.33 -14.90 37.38
CA LYS A 542 4.41 -16.35 37.68
C LYS A 542 3.04 -17.02 37.90
N LYS A 543 2.04 -16.23 38.29
CA LYS A 543 0.66 -16.70 38.56
C LYS A 543 -0.10 -17.15 37.31
N ASN A 544 0.44 -16.93 36.09
CA ASN A 544 -0.20 -17.38 34.83
C ASN A 544 -0.14 -18.91 34.66
N ALA A 545 0.82 -19.59 35.29
CA ALA A 545 0.94 -21.05 35.15
C ALA A 545 -0.29 -21.75 35.76
N GLY A 546 -0.98 -22.56 34.95
CA GLY A 546 -2.14 -23.35 35.36
C GLY A 546 -3.44 -22.57 35.54
N ARG A 547 -3.51 -21.31 35.11
CA ARG A 547 -4.76 -20.51 35.13
C ARG A 547 -5.33 -20.36 33.74
N THR A 548 -6.65 -20.33 33.64
CA THR A 548 -7.37 -19.97 32.40
C THR A 548 -7.12 -18.50 32.03
N TRP A 549 -7.10 -17.59 33.02
CA TRP A 549 -6.74 -16.20 32.82
C TRP A 549 -5.22 -16.01 32.88
N GLN A 550 -4.63 -15.62 31.76
CA GLN A 550 -3.22 -15.27 31.61
C GLN A 550 -3.10 -13.79 31.31
N ALA A 551 -2.10 -13.13 31.90
CA ALA A 551 -1.90 -11.71 31.71
C ALA A 551 -0.41 -11.35 31.66
N GLU A 552 -0.09 -10.25 30.99
CA GLU A 552 1.25 -9.66 30.95
C GLU A 552 1.18 -8.13 30.90
N TRP A 553 2.21 -7.49 31.40
CA TRP A 553 2.41 -6.05 31.31
C TRP A 553 3.51 -5.76 30.31
N VAL A 554 3.24 -4.84 29.38
CA VAL A 554 4.23 -4.36 28.41
C VAL A 554 4.48 -2.88 28.67
N PHE A 555 5.71 -2.55 29.00
CA PHE A 555 6.22 -1.19 29.13
C PHE A 555 7.02 -0.88 27.89
N SER A 556 6.65 0.12 27.13
CA SER A 556 7.31 0.45 25.87
C SER A 556 7.59 1.94 25.75
N ILE A 557 8.64 2.25 25.03
CA ILE A 557 9.02 3.60 24.66
C ILE A 557 9.29 3.61 23.15
N TYR A 558 8.45 4.34 22.44
CA TYR A 558 8.67 4.65 21.03
C TYR A 558 9.63 5.83 20.93
N ASN A 559 10.61 5.75 20.02
CA ASN A 559 11.58 6.80 19.75
C ASN A 559 12.37 7.24 21.02
N VAL A 560 13.10 6.31 21.61
CA VAL A 560 13.78 6.45 22.91
C VAL A 560 14.64 7.72 23.02
N TYR A 561 15.32 8.11 21.95
CA TYR A 561 16.19 9.28 21.94
C TYR A 561 15.52 10.55 21.39
N ASN A 562 14.18 10.54 21.29
CA ASN A 562 13.37 11.71 20.94
C ASN A 562 13.79 12.41 19.63
N ARG A 563 14.19 11.65 18.61
CA ARG A 563 14.55 12.26 17.32
C ARG A 563 13.31 12.81 16.62
N MET A 564 13.36 14.06 16.27
CA MET A 564 12.33 14.72 15.46
C MET A 564 12.57 14.41 13.97
N ASN A 565 12.12 13.23 13.53
CA ASN A 565 12.22 12.81 12.13
C ASN A 565 11.34 13.70 11.25
N ALA A 566 11.90 14.16 10.12
CA ALA A 566 11.17 15.02 9.19
C ALA A 566 10.06 14.22 8.46
N ALA A 567 8.84 14.68 8.57
CA ALA A 567 7.73 14.26 7.71
C ALA A 567 7.65 15.14 6.46
N SER A 568 7.90 16.44 6.61
CA SER A 568 8.04 17.40 5.52
C SER A 568 8.95 18.57 5.93
N ILE A 569 9.46 19.28 4.94
CA ILE A 569 10.14 20.56 5.13
C ILE A 569 9.45 21.58 4.23
N ASN A 570 8.94 22.64 4.84
CA ASN A 570 8.28 23.74 4.17
C ASN A 570 9.11 25.01 4.29
N PHE A 571 9.10 25.85 3.26
CA PHE A 571 9.81 27.11 3.24
C PHE A 571 8.83 28.26 3.35
N ARG A 572 9.11 29.22 4.22
CA ARG A 572 8.32 30.44 4.36
C ARG A 572 9.21 31.62 4.66
N ARG A 573 8.67 32.83 4.44
CA ARG A 573 9.25 34.06 4.95
C ARG A 573 8.70 34.32 6.35
N ASN A 574 9.57 34.50 7.32
CA ASN A 574 9.19 35.00 8.63
C ASN A 574 8.69 36.43 8.50
N GLN A 575 7.47 36.71 8.94
CA GLN A 575 6.84 38.02 8.80
C GLN A 575 7.47 39.08 9.71
N ASP A 576 8.02 38.68 10.86
CA ASP A 576 8.61 39.55 11.86
C ASP A 576 10.04 39.93 11.50
N THR A 577 10.84 38.97 11.05
CA THR A 577 12.27 39.15 10.78
C THR A 577 12.58 39.39 9.30
N GLY A 578 11.64 39.05 8.40
CA GLY A 578 11.85 39.06 6.96
C GLY A 578 12.78 37.94 6.45
N ALA A 579 13.30 37.10 7.33
CA ALA A 579 14.20 35.99 6.99
C ALA A 579 13.46 34.83 6.32
N ASN A 580 14.14 34.08 5.44
CA ASN A 580 13.64 32.82 4.92
C ASN A 580 13.87 31.73 5.95
N GLU A 581 12.86 30.94 6.23
CA GLU A 581 12.88 29.84 7.19
C GLU A 581 12.53 28.54 6.51
N ALA A 582 13.29 27.47 6.84
CA ALA A 582 12.93 26.11 6.53
C ALA A 582 12.31 25.46 7.78
N ILE A 583 11.03 25.13 7.72
CA ILE A 583 10.28 24.56 8.85
C ILE A 583 10.15 23.05 8.64
N ARG A 584 10.77 22.30 9.54
CA ARG A 584 10.63 20.84 9.59
C ARG A 584 9.41 20.47 10.41
N THR A 585 8.46 19.78 9.76
CA THR A 585 7.33 19.15 10.44
C THR A 585 7.73 17.73 10.87
N SER A 586 7.51 17.40 12.14
CA SER A 586 7.72 16.08 12.70
C SER A 586 6.43 15.62 13.37
N ILE A 587 6.09 14.32 13.23
CA ILE A 587 4.78 13.81 13.71
C ILE A 587 4.87 13.39 15.18
N PHE A 588 5.90 12.59 15.54
CA PHE A 588 6.04 12.03 16.89
C PHE A 588 7.48 12.16 17.38
N GLY A 589 7.62 12.65 18.62
CA GLY A 589 8.83 12.51 19.43
C GLY A 589 8.80 11.22 20.27
N ILE A 590 9.29 11.28 21.51
CA ILE A 590 9.24 10.17 22.45
C ILE A 590 7.79 9.91 22.90
N VAL A 591 7.34 8.63 22.83
CA VAL A 591 6.02 8.22 23.32
C VAL A 591 6.18 7.02 24.26
N PRO A 592 6.07 7.19 25.58
CA PRO A 592 5.99 6.09 26.53
C PRO A 592 4.58 5.48 26.50
N ALA A 593 4.50 4.17 26.65
CA ALA A 593 3.22 3.48 26.74
C ALA A 593 3.29 2.29 27.69
N VAL A 594 2.16 2.00 28.34
CA VAL A 594 1.98 0.82 29.18
C VAL A 594 0.73 0.09 28.68
N THR A 595 0.84 -1.22 28.50
CA THR A 595 -0.27 -2.05 28.05
C THR A 595 -0.41 -3.27 28.92
N TYR A 596 -1.62 -3.53 29.39
CA TYR A 596 -2.01 -4.77 30.03
C TYR A 596 -2.65 -5.70 29.03
N ASN A 597 -1.97 -6.78 28.66
CA ASN A 597 -2.49 -7.83 27.78
C ASN A 597 -3.08 -8.96 28.62
N PHE A 598 -4.17 -9.56 28.13
CA PHE A 598 -4.81 -10.70 28.77
C PHE A 598 -5.31 -11.71 27.73
N LYS A 599 -5.39 -12.94 28.18
CA LYS A 599 -5.95 -14.07 27.42
C LYS A 599 -6.72 -14.98 28.37
N PHE A 600 -7.93 -15.38 27.91
CA PHE A 600 -8.83 -16.26 28.64
C PHE A 600 -9.26 -17.43 27.73
#